data_6d40ee42fccd00946fac62c121c8a5ab
#
_entry.id   6d40ee42fccd00946fac62c121c8a5ab
#
_cell.length_a   1.000
_cell.length_b   1.000
_cell.length_c   1.000
_cell.angle_alpha   90.00
_cell.angle_beta   90.00
_cell.angle_gamma   90.00
#
_symmetry.space_group_name_H-M   'P 1'
#
loop_
_entity.id
_entity.type
_entity.pdbx_description
1 polymer ?
#
loop_
_entity_poly.entity_id
_entity_poly.type
_entity_poly.pdbx_seq_one_letter_code
_entity_poly.pdbx_strand_id
1 'polypeptide(L)'
;NQVNYIDLYSCFPSAVQIAMRELSLQKDDLRGLTVTGGLPYFGGPGNAYVMNSIATMMDKLRSNRGTFGLATANGWYITKHGAGIFSSKPFEGEWNQATDTTQLQTKIDSAKKPNFTESPQGKASVETYTIVHSREGPNKGIIIGRLEDGTRFLANTEKDPSVLDYMCNNDMLKTSGVVSTDGKRNIFKPIQ
;
A
#
# COMPACT_ATOMS: atom_id res chain seq x y z
N ASN A 1 -11.98 0.25 -21.57
CA ASN A 1 -10.60 0.75 -21.58
C ASN A 1 -10.44 2.01 -22.44
N GLN A 2 -10.98 3.13 -21.94
CA GLN A 2 -10.92 4.42 -22.63
C GLN A 2 -9.73 5.30 -22.18
N VAL A 3 -9.02 4.91 -21.11
CA VAL A 3 -7.89 5.66 -20.55
C VAL A 3 -6.62 5.36 -21.36
N ASN A 4 -5.98 6.43 -21.84
CA ASN A 4 -4.78 6.36 -22.69
C ASN A 4 -3.50 6.56 -21.88
N TYR A 5 -3.57 7.34 -20.81
CA TYR A 5 -2.43 7.66 -19.94
C TYR A 5 -2.77 7.37 -18.48
N ILE A 6 -1.83 6.83 -17.75
CA ILE A 6 -2.01 6.45 -16.35
C ILE A 6 -0.86 7.04 -15.52
N ASP A 7 -1.18 7.55 -14.35
CA ASP A 7 -0.21 7.85 -13.31
C ASP A 7 -0.70 7.30 -11.97
N LEU A 8 -0.10 6.20 -11.54
CA LEU A 8 -0.39 5.60 -10.25
C LEU A 8 0.49 6.24 -9.18
N TYR A 9 -0.13 6.68 -8.10
CA TYR A 9 0.59 7.24 -6.96
C TYR A 9 1.50 6.18 -6.31
N SER A 10 2.79 6.45 -6.24
CA SER A 10 3.84 5.47 -5.97
C SER A 10 4.62 5.75 -4.69
N CYS A 11 3.93 6.17 -3.60
CA CYS A 11 4.54 6.39 -2.29
C CYS A 11 5.17 5.13 -1.70
N PHE A 12 4.61 3.97 -2.00
CA PHE A 12 5.14 2.63 -1.69
C PHE A 12 4.95 1.70 -2.88
N PRO A 13 5.80 0.70 -3.08
CA PRO A 13 5.59 -0.33 -4.10
C PRO A 13 4.22 -1.00 -3.98
N SER A 14 3.76 -1.25 -2.74
CA SER A 14 2.43 -1.82 -2.46
C SER A 14 1.27 -0.94 -2.95
N ALA A 15 1.41 0.40 -2.94
CA ALA A 15 0.40 1.31 -3.46
C ALA A 15 0.16 1.08 -4.95
N VAL A 16 1.25 0.94 -5.72
CA VAL A 16 1.19 0.65 -7.15
C VAL A 16 0.58 -0.74 -7.39
N GLN A 17 1.02 -1.76 -6.65
CA GLN A 17 0.51 -3.14 -6.79
C GLN A 17 -0.99 -3.24 -6.47
N ILE A 18 -1.46 -2.56 -5.43
CA ILE A 18 -2.87 -2.50 -5.07
C ILE A 18 -3.67 -1.81 -6.19
N ALA A 19 -3.22 -0.65 -6.65
CA ALA A 19 -3.88 0.08 -7.72
C ALA A 19 -3.93 -0.75 -9.02
N MET A 20 -2.85 -1.43 -9.38
CA MET A 20 -2.82 -2.33 -10.54
C MET A 20 -3.86 -3.45 -10.42
N ARG A 21 -3.95 -4.09 -9.25
CA ARG A 21 -4.92 -5.16 -8.99
C ARG A 21 -6.36 -4.65 -9.11
N GLU A 22 -6.68 -3.54 -8.46
CA GLU A 22 -8.04 -2.97 -8.46
C GLU A 22 -8.46 -2.45 -9.84
N LEU A 23 -7.50 -1.99 -10.65
CA LEU A 23 -7.74 -1.52 -12.02
C LEU A 23 -7.53 -2.62 -13.08
N SER A 24 -7.20 -3.84 -12.67
CA SER A 24 -6.89 -4.98 -13.55
C SER A 24 -5.78 -4.67 -14.57
N LEU A 25 -4.75 -3.94 -14.13
CA LEU A 25 -3.58 -3.58 -14.94
C LEU A 25 -2.48 -4.64 -14.80
N GLN A 26 -1.79 -4.91 -15.90
CA GLN A 26 -0.61 -5.76 -15.92
C GLN A 26 0.66 -4.90 -15.68
N LYS A 27 1.73 -5.52 -15.17
CA LYS A 27 3.02 -4.81 -14.93
C LYS A 27 3.67 -4.29 -16.21
N ASP A 28 3.36 -4.90 -17.33
CA ASP A 28 3.84 -4.60 -18.68
C ASP A 28 2.78 -3.91 -19.53
N ASP A 29 1.80 -3.24 -18.91
CA ASP A 29 0.78 -2.46 -19.63
C ASP A 29 1.46 -1.43 -20.55
N LEU A 30 1.14 -1.48 -21.84
CA LEU A 30 1.80 -0.68 -22.86
C LEU A 30 1.64 0.83 -22.68
N ARG A 31 0.66 1.26 -21.89
CA ARG A 31 0.48 2.67 -21.52
C ARG A 31 1.50 3.15 -20.50
N GLY A 32 2.18 2.22 -19.83
CA GLY A 32 2.97 2.48 -18.63
C GLY A 32 2.08 2.75 -17.41
N LEU A 33 2.67 2.73 -16.23
CA LEU A 33 1.97 2.96 -14.96
C LEU A 33 2.15 4.39 -14.44
N THR A 34 2.93 5.21 -15.13
CA THR A 34 3.26 6.58 -14.74
C THR A 34 3.56 7.45 -15.97
N VAL A 35 3.24 8.72 -15.87
CA VAL A 35 3.64 9.73 -16.86
C VAL A 35 4.84 10.56 -16.42
N THR A 36 5.24 10.45 -15.14
CA THR A 36 6.33 11.21 -14.52
C THR A 36 7.58 10.38 -14.22
N GLY A 37 7.47 9.06 -14.20
CA GLY A 37 8.46 8.12 -13.67
C GLY A 37 8.21 7.71 -12.21
N GLY A 38 7.18 8.26 -11.55
CA GLY A 38 6.82 7.97 -10.16
C GLY A 38 7.57 8.82 -9.12
N LEU A 39 7.14 8.72 -7.86
CA LEU A 39 7.72 9.49 -6.76
C LEU A 39 9.25 9.30 -6.57
N PRO A 40 9.80 8.08 -6.67
CA PRO A 40 11.24 7.88 -6.50
C PRO A 40 12.09 8.62 -7.54
N TYR A 41 11.53 8.86 -8.72
CA TYR A 41 12.23 9.54 -9.81
C TYR A 41 11.93 11.04 -9.82
N PHE A 42 10.65 11.42 -9.77
CA PHE A 42 10.20 12.81 -9.92
C PHE A 42 10.34 13.61 -8.62
N GLY A 43 10.28 12.92 -7.49
CA GLY A 43 10.16 13.55 -6.18
C GLY A 43 8.74 13.96 -5.83
N GLY A 44 8.50 14.24 -4.55
CA GLY A 44 7.16 14.58 -4.05
C GLY A 44 7.25 15.40 -2.77
N PRO A 45 7.82 16.64 -2.81
CA PRO A 45 7.93 17.45 -1.62
C PRO A 45 6.54 17.84 -1.11
N GLY A 46 6.26 17.50 0.15
CA GLY A 46 4.95 17.69 0.76
C GLY A 46 3.85 16.98 -0.04
N ASN A 47 2.87 17.72 -0.52
CA ASN A 47 1.73 17.24 -1.29
C ASN A 47 1.84 17.48 -2.80
N ALA A 48 3.02 17.82 -3.31
CA ALA A 48 3.18 18.35 -4.66
C ALA A 48 3.11 17.28 -5.77
N TYR A 49 3.39 16.00 -5.48
CA TYR A 49 3.52 14.99 -6.54
C TYR A 49 2.30 14.90 -7.46
N VAL A 50 1.09 14.85 -6.90
CA VAL A 50 -0.13 14.72 -7.71
C VAL A 50 -0.35 15.93 -8.62
N MET A 51 0.02 17.13 -8.16
CA MET A 51 -0.01 18.33 -9.00
C MET A 51 0.95 18.23 -10.19
N ASN A 52 2.15 17.71 -9.97
CA ASN A 52 3.13 17.46 -11.02
C ASN A 52 2.66 16.36 -11.98
N SER A 53 2.06 15.31 -11.45
CA SER A 53 1.42 14.25 -12.25
C SER A 53 0.33 14.83 -13.16
N ILE A 54 -0.57 15.65 -12.62
CA ILE A 54 -1.64 16.30 -13.39
C ILE A 54 -1.05 17.23 -14.44
N ALA A 55 -0.04 18.05 -14.10
CA ALA A 55 0.60 18.95 -15.05
C ALA A 55 1.19 18.18 -16.25
N THR A 56 1.98 17.14 -15.98
CA THR A 56 2.55 16.28 -17.01
C THR A 56 1.47 15.57 -17.84
N MET A 57 0.40 15.12 -17.18
CA MET A 57 -0.76 14.52 -17.83
C MET A 57 -1.42 15.47 -18.81
N MET A 58 -1.61 16.73 -18.39
CA MET A 58 -2.24 17.76 -19.23
C MET A 58 -1.42 18.09 -20.48
N ASP A 59 -0.10 18.06 -20.40
CA ASP A 59 0.75 18.26 -21.60
C ASP A 59 0.57 17.10 -22.59
N LYS A 60 0.51 15.86 -22.12
CA LYS A 60 0.22 14.70 -22.96
C LYS A 60 -1.16 14.78 -23.61
N LEU A 61 -2.18 15.16 -22.83
CA LEU A 61 -3.56 15.27 -23.32
C LEU A 61 -3.73 16.41 -24.33
N ARG A 62 -3.02 17.53 -24.16
CA ARG A 62 -3.03 18.64 -25.12
C ARG A 62 -2.35 18.27 -26.43
N SER A 63 -1.28 17.48 -26.37
CA SER A 63 -0.58 16.96 -27.54
C SER A 63 -1.37 15.87 -28.28
N ASN A 64 -2.22 15.13 -27.56
CA ASN A 64 -3.04 14.04 -28.11
C ASN A 64 -4.51 14.27 -27.77
N ARG A 65 -5.14 15.21 -28.48
CA ARG A 65 -6.51 15.63 -28.19
C ARG A 65 -7.52 14.48 -28.35
N GLY A 66 -8.49 14.44 -27.44
CA GLY A 66 -9.55 13.42 -27.43
C GLY A 66 -9.18 12.16 -26.68
N THR A 67 -8.04 12.15 -26.00
CA THR A 67 -7.61 11.08 -25.12
C THR A 67 -7.98 11.37 -23.65
N PHE A 68 -7.90 10.32 -22.81
CA PHE A 68 -8.17 10.40 -21.38
C PHE A 68 -6.95 9.98 -20.57
N GLY A 69 -6.75 10.65 -19.45
CA GLY A 69 -5.71 10.33 -18.47
C GLY A 69 -6.31 10.05 -17.10
N LEU A 70 -5.75 9.06 -16.40
CA LEU A 70 -6.06 8.73 -15.00
C LEU A 70 -4.88 9.11 -14.13
N ALA A 71 -5.10 9.96 -13.14
CA ALA A 71 -4.15 10.20 -12.05
C ALA A 71 -4.75 9.75 -10.72
N THR A 72 -3.97 9.04 -9.92
CA THR A 72 -4.38 8.60 -8.58
C THR A 72 -3.64 9.35 -7.49
N ALA A 73 -4.21 9.38 -6.30
CA ALA A 73 -3.64 10.00 -5.11
C ALA A 73 -3.86 9.12 -3.88
N ASN A 74 -2.90 9.11 -2.97
CA ASN A 74 -3.02 8.44 -1.69
C ASN A 74 -2.73 9.42 -0.55
N GLY A 75 -3.42 9.23 0.57
CA GLY A 75 -3.14 9.92 1.81
C GLY A 75 -2.78 8.95 2.92
N TRP A 76 -1.81 9.34 3.76
CA TRP A 76 -1.26 8.54 4.85
C TRP A 76 -0.89 7.13 4.36
N TYR A 77 -0.82 6.17 5.21
CA TYR A 77 -0.41 4.78 4.91
C TYR A 77 -1.44 4.03 4.03
N ILE A 78 -1.76 4.58 2.84
CA ILE A 78 -2.70 4.00 1.87
C ILE A 78 -4.13 3.88 2.44
N THR A 79 -4.50 4.76 3.37
CA THR A 79 -5.83 4.74 4.03
C THR A 79 -6.85 5.65 3.36
N LYS A 80 -6.40 6.56 2.50
CA LYS A 80 -7.26 7.48 1.74
C LYS A 80 -6.84 7.44 0.28
N HIS A 81 -7.80 7.37 -0.61
CA HIS A 81 -7.55 7.32 -2.04
C HIS A 81 -8.37 8.37 -2.78
N GLY A 82 -7.78 8.89 -3.83
CA GLY A 82 -8.45 9.74 -4.79
C GLY A 82 -8.07 9.30 -6.20
N ALA A 83 -8.96 9.53 -7.16
CA ALA A 83 -8.70 9.30 -8.57
C ALA A 83 -9.35 10.42 -9.38
N GLY A 84 -8.65 10.92 -10.37
CA GLY A 84 -9.15 11.92 -11.30
C GLY A 84 -8.99 11.46 -12.74
N ILE A 85 -10.03 11.65 -13.53
CA ILE A 85 -9.99 11.46 -14.98
C ILE A 85 -9.87 12.85 -15.61
N PHE A 86 -8.91 12.98 -16.51
CA PHE A 86 -8.59 14.23 -17.22
C PHE A 86 -8.75 14.04 -18.72
N SER A 87 -9.18 15.09 -19.42
CA SER A 87 -9.26 15.14 -20.88
C SER A 87 -8.99 16.55 -21.38
N SER A 88 -8.54 16.67 -22.63
CA SER A 88 -8.45 17.95 -23.34
C SER A 88 -9.75 18.32 -24.04
N LYS A 89 -10.76 17.46 -24.02
CA LYS A 89 -12.11 17.76 -24.50
C LYS A 89 -13.01 18.10 -23.32
N PRO A 90 -13.92 19.08 -23.46
CA PRO A 90 -14.95 19.34 -22.48
C PRO A 90 -15.79 18.07 -22.21
N PHE A 91 -16.29 17.92 -21.01
CA PHE A 91 -17.27 16.92 -20.68
C PHE A 91 -18.62 17.31 -21.34
N GLU A 92 -19.24 16.38 -22.03
CA GLU A 92 -20.49 16.62 -22.79
C GLU A 92 -21.76 16.46 -21.92
N GLY A 93 -21.61 16.11 -20.64
CA GLY A 93 -22.72 15.92 -19.70
C GLY A 93 -22.85 17.07 -18.69
N GLU A 94 -23.83 16.95 -17.79
CA GLU A 94 -23.96 17.87 -16.66
C GLU A 94 -22.84 17.62 -15.64
N TRP A 95 -22.07 18.68 -15.34
CA TRP A 95 -20.92 18.59 -14.40
C TRP A 95 -21.30 18.33 -12.94
N ASN A 96 -22.58 18.46 -12.58
CA ASN A 96 -23.09 18.20 -11.25
C ASN A 96 -23.14 16.72 -10.84
N GLN A 97 -22.81 15.81 -11.74
CA GLN A 97 -22.67 14.38 -11.44
C GLN A 97 -21.34 14.07 -10.77
N ALA A 98 -21.07 14.68 -9.61
CA ALA A 98 -20.03 14.17 -8.74
C ALA A 98 -20.33 12.69 -8.47
N THR A 99 -19.39 11.81 -8.75
CA THR A 99 -19.55 10.38 -8.50
C THR A 99 -19.83 10.20 -7.00
N ASP A 100 -21.05 9.80 -6.65
CA ASP A 100 -21.36 9.46 -5.28
C ASP A 100 -20.57 8.22 -4.86
N THR A 101 -19.58 8.43 -4.02
CA THR A 101 -18.73 7.36 -3.49
C THR A 101 -19.31 6.66 -2.26
N THR A 102 -20.49 7.06 -1.80
CA THR A 102 -21.12 6.54 -0.56
C THR A 102 -21.34 5.03 -0.63
N GLN A 103 -21.82 4.53 -1.76
CA GLN A 103 -22.04 3.09 -1.95
C GLN A 103 -20.71 2.32 -1.94
N LEU A 104 -19.67 2.86 -2.56
CA LEU A 104 -18.34 2.27 -2.55
C LEU A 104 -17.76 2.24 -1.13
N GLN A 105 -17.88 3.34 -0.39
CA GLN A 105 -17.45 3.41 0.99
C GLN A 105 -18.20 2.41 1.87
N THR A 106 -19.53 2.33 1.73
CA THR A 106 -20.35 1.34 2.46
C THR A 106 -19.90 -0.09 2.18
N LYS A 107 -19.58 -0.42 0.92
CA LYS A 107 -19.03 -1.74 0.55
C LYS A 107 -17.68 -2.01 1.21
N ILE A 108 -16.78 -1.02 1.27
CA ILE A 108 -15.49 -1.13 1.94
C ILE A 108 -15.66 -1.32 3.45
N ASP A 109 -16.57 -0.56 4.08
CA ASP A 109 -16.80 -0.61 5.51
C ASP A 109 -17.45 -1.92 5.96
N SER A 110 -18.31 -2.49 5.12
CA SER A 110 -18.98 -3.79 5.36
C SER A 110 -18.07 -4.99 5.06
N ALA A 111 -16.91 -4.80 4.44
CA ALA A 111 -15.99 -5.91 4.17
C ALA A 111 -15.51 -6.56 5.48
N LYS A 112 -15.54 -7.90 5.51
CA LYS A 112 -15.08 -8.66 6.67
C LYS A 112 -13.61 -8.36 6.95
N LYS A 113 -13.35 -7.78 8.11
CA LYS A 113 -12.00 -7.51 8.60
C LYS A 113 -11.57 -8.66 9.53
N PRO A 114 -10.28 -9.04 9.56
CA PRO A 114 -9.81 -9.99 10.56
C PRO A 114 -9.96 -9.38 11.95
N ASN A 115 -10.31 -10.22 12.94
CA ASN A 115 -10.25 -9.81 14.34
C ASN A 115 -8.80 -9.39 14.68
N PHE A 116 -8.67 -8.41 15.57
CA PHE A 116 -7.37 -7.92 16.01
C PHE A 116 -7.33 -7.87 17.54
N THR A 117 -6.18 -8.21 18.11
CA THR A 117 -5.93 -8.09 19.55
C THR A 117 -4.66 -7.28 19.84
N GLU A 118 -4.74 -6.42 20.84
CA GLU A 118 -3.60 -5.66 21.35
C GLU A 118 -2.80 -6.45 22.39
N SER A 119 -3.37 -7.54 22.93
CA SER A 119 -2.76 -8.37 23.97
C SER A 119 -2.74 -9.84 23.56
N PRO A 120 -1.95 -10.20 22.52
CA PRO A 120 -1.88 -11.58 22.04
C PRO A 120 -1.15 -12.49 23.04
N GLN A 121 -1.65 -13.73 23.15
CA GLN A 121 -1.05 -14.78 23.98
C GLN A 121 -1.17 -16.14 23.28
N GLY A 122 -0.08 -16.90 23.24
CA GLY A 122 -0.10 -18.29 22.81
C GLY A 122 0.57 -18.56 21.47
N LYS A 123 0.22 -19.69 20.87
CA LYS A 123 0.76 -20.12 19.58
C LYS A 123 0.29 -19.23 18.46
N ALA A 124 1.19 -18.95 17.53
CA ALA A 124 0.95 -18.02 16.45
C ALA A 124 1.81 -18.34 15.23
N SER A 125 1.44 -17.75 14.10
CA SER A 125 2.22 -17.82 12.86
C SER A 125 2.42 -16.42 12.27
N VAL A 126 3.51 -16.23 11.54
CA VAL A 126 3.84 -14.99 10.85
C VAL A 126 2.98 -14.83 9.61
N GLU A 127 2.23 -13.73 9.50
CA GLU A 127 1.49 -13.35 8.30
C GLU A 127 2.34 -12.44 7.39
N THR A 128 3.03 -11.47 7.99
CA THR A 128 4.03 -10.64 7.31
C THR A 128 5.00 -10.07 8.33
N TYR A 129 6.14 -9.60 7.86
CA TYR A 129 7.19 -9.07 8.72
C TYR A 129 8.03 -8.00 8.03
N THR A 130 8.77 -7.26 8.82
CA THR A 130 9.85 -6.40 8.35
C THR A 130 10.96 -6.31 9.39
N ILE A 131 12.16 -5.93 8.96
CA ILE A 131 13.30 -5.73 9.83
C ILE A 131 13.69 -4.26 9.75
N VAL A 132 13.75 -3.62 10.90
CA VAL A 132 14.25 -2.26 11.04
C VAL A 132 15.77 -2.33 11.14
N HIS A 133 16.45 -1.66 10.24
CA HIS A 133 17.90 -1.53 10.23
C HIS A 133 18.34 -0.19 10.81
N SER A 134 19.42 -0.19 11.58
CA SER A 134 20.16 0.98 12.00
C SER A 134 21.45 1.10 11.19
N ARG A 135 22.29 2.10 11.50
CA ARG A 135 23.64 2.19 10.92
C ARG A 135 24.55 1.04 11.31
N GLU A 136 24.23 0.38 12.43
CA GLU A 136 25.00 -0.73 13.02
C GLU A 136 24.50 -2.11 12.54
N GLY A 137 23.45 -2.15 11.72
CA GLY A 137 22.84 -3.38 11.21
C GLY A 137 21.40 -3.57 11.64
N PRO A 138 20.86 -4.81 11.56
CA PRO A 138 19.50 -5.12 11.96
C PRO A 138 19.29 -4.87 13.44
N ASN A 139 18.20 -4.17 13.78
CA ASN A 139 17.93 -3.70 15.15
C ASN A 139 16.68 -4.35 15.75
N LYS A 140 15.64 -4.54 14.96
CA LYS A 140 14.35 -5.01 15.45
C LYS A 140 13.54 -5.66 14.34
N GLY A 141 12.98 -6.83 14.60
CA GLY A 141 11.93 -7.41 13.76
C GLY A 141 10.54 -6.90 14.19
N ILE A 142 9.68 -6.63 13.21
CA ILE A 142 8.27 -6.30 13.41
C ILE A 142 7.47 -7.39 12.72
N ILE A 143 6.54 -7.98 13.43
CA ILE A 143 5.71 -9.11 13.00
C ILE A 143 4.25 -8.69 13.00
N ILE A 144 3.56 -8.89 11.89
CA ILE A 144 2.11 -9.06 11.89
C ILE A 144 1.87 -10.57 11.86
N GLY A 145 1.18 -11.10 12.86
CA GLY A 145 0.94 -12.53 12.99
C GLY A 145 -0.52 -12.85 13.22
N ARG A 146 -0.81 -14.13 13.22
CA ARG A 146 -2.11 -14.70 13.56
C ARG A 146 -1.98 -15.73 14.67
N LEU A 147 -2.89 -15.64 15.63
CA LEU A 147 -3.14 -16.69 16.60
C LEU A 147 -3.82 -17.89 15.93
N GLU A 148 -3.91 -19.03 16.63
CA GLU A 148 -4.56 -20.25 16.12
C GLU A 148 -6.03 -20.05 15.72
N ASP A 149 -6.74 -19.13 16.37
CA ASP A 149 -8.13 -18.74 16.04
C ASP A 149 -8.25 -17.77 14.85
N GLY A 150 -7.12 -17.40 14.24
CA GLY A 150 -7.06 -16.46 13.13
C GLY A 150 -7.03 -14.97 13.54
N THR A 151 -7.10 -14.66 14.83
CA THR A 151 -7.01 -13.28 15.32
C THR A 151 -5.63 -12.69 15.02
N ARG A 152 -5.62 -11.52 14.37
CA ARG A 152 -4.38 -10.81 13.99
C ARG A 152 -3.81 -10.04 15.18
N PHE A 153 -2.50 -9.91 15.21
CA PHE A 153 -1.78 -9.09 16.18
C PHE A 153 -0.57 -8.42 15.56
N LEU A 154 -0.02 -7.45 16.28
CA LEU A 154 1.27 -6.83 16.00
C LEU A 154 2.23 -7.12 17.16
N ALA A 155 3.44 -7.56 16.84
CA ALA A 155 4.49 -7.82 17.84
C ALA A 155 5.87 -7.42 17.31
N ASN A 156 6.82 -7.23 18.23
CA ASN A 156 8.23 -7.19 17.86
C ASN A 156 8.85 -8.58 18.11
N THR A 157 10.01 -8.82 17.52
CA THR A 157 10.87 -9.92 17.98
C THR A 157 11.68 -9.50 19.21
N GLU A 158 12.25 -10.45 19.89
CA GLU A 158 13.32 -10.15 20.85
C GLU A 158 14.48 -9.44 20.15
N LYS A 159 15.22 -8.63 20.91
CA LYS A 159 16.46 -8.01 20.44
C LYS A 159 17.63 -9.00 20.53
N ASP A 160 17.44 -10.17 19.95
CA ASP A 160 18.46 -11.21 19.88
C ASP A 160 19.13 -11.14 18.49
N PRO A 161 20.45 -10.94 18.42
CA PRO A 161 21.16 -10.90 17.15
C PRO A 161 20.96 -12.16 16.31
N SER A 162 20.84 -13.34 16.93
CA SER A 162 20.63 -14.62 16.22
C SER A 162 19.26 -14.68 15.53
N VAL A 163 18.22 -14.18 16.20
CA VAL A 163 16.87 -14.08 15.63
C VAL A 163 16.84 -13.08 14.48
N LEU A 164 17.50 -11.94 14.64
CA LEU A 164 17.55 -10.93 13.59
C LEU A 164 18.37 -11.40 12.37
N ASP A 165 19.47 -12.07 12.60
CA ASP A 165 20.27 -12.68 11.52
C ASP A 165 19.49 -13.76 10.78
N TYR A 166 18.80 -14.63 11.52
CA TYR A 166 17.90 -15.63 10.93
C TYR A 166 16.83 -14.97 10.05
N MET A 167 16.18 -13.91 10.54
CA MET A 167 15.16 -13.17 9.78
C MET A 167 15.71 -12.49 8.52
N CYS A 168 16.97 -12.03 8.54
CA CYS A 168 17.61 -11.43 7.38
C CYS A 168 17.91 -12.44 6.28
N ASN A 169 18.18 -13.68 6.66
CA ASN A 169 18.65 -14.72 5.74
C ASN A 169 17.56 -15.73 5.34
N ASN A 170 16.37 -15.68 5.97
CA ASN A 170 15.30 -16.63 5.73
C ASN A 170 13.94 -15.93 5.54
N ASP A 171 13.06 -16.57 4.77
CA ASP A 171 11.67 -16.14 4.68
C ASP A 171 10.92 -16.55 5.95
N MET A 172 10.38 -15.53 6.64
CA MET A 172 9.61 -15.72 7.88
C MET A 172 8.12 -15.99 7.64
N LEU A 173 7.63 -15.93 6.41
CA LEU A 173 6.20 -16.14 6.15
C LEU A 173 5.77 -17.52 6.61
N LYS A 174 4.66 -17.60 7.37
CA LYS A 174 4.11 -18.83 7.97
C LYS A 174 4.99 -19.48 9.05
N THR A 175 6.11 -18.87 9.43
CA THR A 175 6.91 -19.38 10.56
C THR A 175 6.05 -19.42 11.82
N SER A 176 6.02 -20.59 12.46
CA SER A 176 5.34 -20.80 13.74
C SER A 176 6.14 -20.21 14.90
N GLY A 177 5.44 -19.81 15.95
CA GLY A 177 6.07 -19.27 17.12
C GLY A 177 5.08 -19.11 18.28
N VAL A 178 5.54 -18.44 19.32
CA VAL A 178 4.73 -18.07 20.47
C VAL A 178 4.76 -16.55 20.61
N VAL A 179 3.61 -15.95 20.83
CA VAL A 179 3.50 -14.54 21.16
C VAL A 179 3.06 -14.38 22.60
N SER A 180 3.62 -13.38 23.27
CA SER A 180 3.25 -12.98 24.63
C SER A 180 3.28 -11.45 24.74
N THR A 181 2.55 -10.92 25.74
CA THR A 181 2.56 -9.50 26.07
C THR A 181 2.95 -9.31 27.54
N ASP A 182 3.66 -8.24 27.80
CA ASP A 182 3.96 -7.75 29.17
C ASP A 182 3.03 -6.57 29.57
N GLY A 183 1.99 -6.31 28.75
CA GLY A 183 1.07 -5.17 28.88
C GLY A 183 1.57 -3.87 28.28
N LYS A 184 2.84 -3.81 27.86
CA LYS A 184 3.44 -2.66 27.14
C LYS A 184 3.92 -3.02 25.76
N ARG A 185 4.36 -4.28 25.57
CA ARG A 185 4.92 -4.77 24.32
C ARG A 185 4.49 -6.20 24.06
N ASN A 186 4.24 -6.50 22.82
CA ASN A 186 4.04 -7.85 22.35
C ASN A 186 5.35 -8.37 21.75
N ILE A 187 5.77 -9.55 22.17
CA ILE A 187 6.99 -10.21 21.71
C ILE A 187 6.64 -11.54 21.06
N PHE A 188 7.08 -11.71 19.81
CA PHE A 188 6.98 -12.97 19.09
C PHE A 188 8.33 -13.68 19.11
N LYS A 189 8.30 -14.95 19.51
CA LYS A 189 9.45 -15.87 19.51
C LYS A 189 9.21 -16.94 18.48
N PRO A 190 9.99 -17.00 17.37
CA PRO A 190 9.89 -18.12 16.43
C PRO A 190 10.28 -19.44 17.12
N ILE A 191 9.59 -20.51 16.77
CA ILE A 191 10.00 -21.87 17.10
C ILE A 191 10.91 -22.32 15.97
N GLN A 192 12.17 -22.57 16.28
CA GLN A 192 13.17 -23.12 15.37
C GLN A 192 13.00 -24.62 15.23
#